data_6162cf61a4e5488044865e2b2bfab999
#
_entry.id   6162cf61a4e5488044865e2b2bfab999
#
_cell.length_a   1.000
_cell.length_b   1.000
_cell.length_c   1.000
_cell.angle_alpha   90.00
_cell.angle_beta   90.00
_cell.angle_gamma   90.00
#
_symmetry.space_group_name_H-M   'P 1'
#
loop_
_entity.id
_entity.type
_entity.pdbx_description
1 polymer ?
#
loop_
_entity_poly.entity_id
_entity_poly.type
_entity_poly.pdbx_seq_one_letter_code
_entity_poly.pdbx_strand_id
1 'polypeptide(L)'
;MNATPPIVVPILATPFGVVPLPEAGALNSALAALFAARMAADASPQGNPLCYSSRDDLFEWPEEPLRLLAAAIFRGVYSVVESVNEFTGAQLREFKLEARAWFSIVKPDGCLPAISYPNTGWCAIYCVAAPAASSTRADSGVLRLYESRFGTMFHDPTLSAMRMPYKPNHCSWRPVPGQLAVFPASLTHEIALLRSAGELMLVTVRIRFAAPGQQGIPRW
;
A
#
# COMPACT_ATOMS: atom_id res chain seq x y z
N MET A 1 -29.15 -34.45 19.99
CA MET A 1 -27.76 -34.20 20.44
C MET A 1 -27.32 -32.84 19.90
N ASN A 2 -27.20 -31.84 20.75
CA ASN A 2 -26.65 -30.53 20.35
C ASN A 2 -25.12 -30.69 20.28
N ALA A 3 -24.57 -30.81 19.09
CA ALA A 3 -23.12 -30.81 18.90
C ALA A 3 -22.55 -29.43 19.29
N THR A 4 -21.52 -29.43 20.12
CA THR A 4 -20.77 -28.20 20.42
C THR A 4 -20.16 -27.69 19.12
N PRO A 5 -20.35 -26.37 18.76
CA PRO A 5 -19.79 -25.85 17.55
C PRO A 5 -18.24 -25.90 17.58
N PRO A 6 -17.58 -26.14 16.45
CA PRO A 6 -16.13 -26.17 16.39
C PRO A 6 -15.53 -24.79 16.72
N ILE A 7 -14.38 -24.81 17.40
CA ILE A 7 -13.56 -23.59 17.57
C ILE A 7 -12.67 -23.43 16.34
N VAL A 8 -12.81 -22.34 15.62
CA VAL A 8 -12.02 -22.02 14.42
C VAL A 8 -11.25 -20.73 14.67
N VAL A 9 -9.92 -20.78 14.56
CA VAL A 9 -9.04 -19.62 14.73
C VAL A 9 -8.22 -19.38 13.46
N PRO A 10 -7.98 -18.15 13.04
CA PRO A 10 -7.07 -17.85 11.95
C PRO A 10 -5.63 -18.10 12.39
N ILE A 11 -4.86 -18.80 11.56
CA ILE A 11 -3.43 -18.99 11.75
C ILE A 11 -2.68 -18.41 10.57
N LEU A 12 -1.50 -17.82 10.80
CA LEU A 12 -0.66 -17.19 9.77
C LEU A 12 -1.41 -16.12 8.94
N ALA A 13 -2.32 -15.40 9.58
CA ALA A 13 -3.03 -14.30 8.95
C ALA A 13 -2.08 -13.14 8.61
N THR A 14 -2.22 -12.59 7.41
CA THR A 14 -1.44 -11.42 6.98
C THR A 14 -2.17 -10.14 7.40
N PRO A 15 -1.53 -9.23 8.15
CA PRO A 15 -2.17 -7.97 8.53
C PRO A 15 -2.33 -7.05 7.32
N PHE A 16 -3.49 -6.40 7.25
CA PHE A 16 -3.80 -5.33 6.30
C PHE A 16 -4.51 -4.22 7.04
N GLY A 17 -3.80 -3.12 7.30
CA GLY A 17 -4.33 -1.95 8.00
C GLY A 17 -4.78 -0.86 7.03
N VAL A 18 -5.92 -0.22 7.31
CA VAL A 18 -6.38 0.97 6.59
C VAL A 18 -6.53 2.10 7.60
N VAL A 19 -5.78 3.18 7.39
CA VAL A 19 -5.75 4.34 8.28
C VAL A 19 -6.26 5.57 7.53
N PRO A 20 -7.40 6.16 7.93
CA PRO A 20 -7.81 7.45 7.40
C PRO A 20 -6.91 8.56 7.94
N LEU A 21 -6.44 9.45 7.06
CA LEU A 21 -5.74 10.67 7.46
C LEU A 21 -6.80 11.79 7.57
N PRO A 22 -7.02 12.35 8.77
CA PRO A 22 -7.98 13.42 8.94
C PRO A 22 -7.54 14.68 8.16
N GLU A 23 -8.52 15.44 7.67
CA GLU A 23 -8.31 16.74 6.98
C GLU A 23 -7.37 16.66 5.75
N ALA A 24 -7.32 15.51 5.09
CA ALA A 24 -6.44 15.28 3.95
C ALA A 24 -6.73 16.16 2.71
N GLY A 25 -7.88 16.82 2.64
CA GLY A 25 -8.34 17.53 1.43
C GLY A 25 -7.37 18.59 0.93
N ALA A 26 -6.96 19.52 1.79
CA ALA A 26 -6.02 20.58 1.41
C ALA A 26 -4.63 20.01 1.08
N LEU A 27 -4.15 19.05 1.88
CA LEU A 27 -2.89 18.36 1.63
C LEU A 27 -2.91 17.63 0.29
N ASN A 28 -3.96 16.89 0.00
CA ASN A 28 -4.11 16.16 -1.26
C ASN A 28 -4.14 17.08 -2.47
N SER A 29 -4.81 18.23 -2.37
CA SER A 29 -4.82 19.23 -3.45
C SER A 29 -3.41 19.77 -3.74
N ALA A 30 -2.63 20.08 -2.70
CA ALA A 30 -1.26 20.55 -2.83
C ALA A 30 -0.34 19.46 -3.42
N LEU A 31 -0.49 18.22 -2.96
CA LEU A 31 0.27 17.06 -3.49
C LEU A 31 -0.06 16.78 -4.95
N ALA A 32 -1.34 16.79 -5.31
CA ALA A 32 -1.76 16.55 -6.69
C ALA A 32 -1.19 17.59 -7.66
N ALA A 33 -1.21 18.89 -7.28
CA ALA A 33 -0.60 19.95 -8.07
C ALA A 33 0.92 19.77 -8.19
N LEU A 34 1.61 19.45 -7.09
CA LEU A 34 3.05 19.16 -7.08
C LEU A 34 3.41 17.99 -8.01
N PHE A 35 2.69 16.88 -7.90
CA PHE A 35 2.96 15.67 -8.69
C PHE A 35 2.70 15.87 -10.17
N ALA A 36 1.61 16.58 -10.53
CA ALA A 36 1.34 16.94 -11.91
C ALA A 36 2.45 17.82 -12.50
N ALA A 37 2.93 18.82 -11.74
CA ALA A 37 4.02 19.70 -12.17
C ALA A 37 5.34 18.93 -12.35
N ARG A 38 5.66 18.02 -11.44
CA ARG A 38 6.87 17.17 -11.51
C ARG A 38 6.84 16.21 -12.68
N MET A 39 5.69 15.54 -12.91
CA MET A 39 5.51 14.68 -14.09
C MET A 39 5.67 15.47 -15.40
N ALA A 40 5.09 16.68 -15.48
CA ALA A 40 5.19 17.52 -16.67
C ALA A 40 6.61 18.03 -16.94
N ALA A 41 7.41 18.22 -15.90
CA ALA A 41 8.80 18.67 -15.99
C ALA A 41 9.79 17.53 -16.29
N ASP A 42 9.39 16.27 -16.20
CA ASP A 42 10.25 15.13 -16.50
C ASP A 42 10.44 14.98 -17.99
N ALA A 43 11.65 15.31 -18.47
CA ALA A 43 12.00 15.27 -19.89
C ALA A 43 12.16 13.85 -20.45
N SER A 44 12.21 12.84 -19.60
CA SER A 44 12.44 11.45 -20.01
C SER A 44 11.64 10.48 -19.14
N PRO A 45 10.30 10.52 -19.18
CA PRO A 45 9.50 9.57 -18.44
C PRO A 45 9.81 8.16 -18.96
N GLN A 46 10.35 7.33 -18.07
CA GLN A 46 10.67 5.95 -18.41
C GLN A 46 9.43 5.06 -18.23
N GLY A 47 9.19 4.18 -19.17
CA GLY A 47 8.19 3.12 -19.03
C GLY A 47 6.89 3.35 -19.79
N ASN A 48 5.79 2.88 -19.20
CA ASN A 48 4.46 2.90 -19.81
C ASN A 48 3.90 4.34 -19.83
N PRO A 49 3.49 4.90 -20.97
CA PRO A 49 2.92 6.26 -21.06
C PRO A 49 1.62 6.44 -20.27
N LEU A 50 0.96 5.33 -19.90
CA LEU A 50 -0.26 5.33 -19.09
C LEU A 50 0.04 5.29 -17.58
N CYS A 51 1.30 5.16 -17.19
CA CYS A 51 1.72 5.07 -15.79
C CYS A 51 3.02 5.83 -15.59
N TYR A 52 3.00 6.84 -14.76
CA TYR A 52 4.20 7.55 -14.33
C TYR A 52 4.57 7.13 -12.91
N SER A 53 5.85 6.95 -12.64
CA SER A 53 6.38 6.79 -11.27
C SER A 53 7.63 7.64 -11.11
N SER A 54 7.70 8.39 -10.02
CA SER A 54 8.90 9.15 -9.66
C SER A 54 10.03 8.25 -9.18
N ARG A 55 11.20 8.82 -8.93
CA ARG A 55 12.26 8.16 -8.18
C ARG A 55 11.83 7.93 -6.73
N ASP A 56 12.54 7.06 -6.03
CA ASP A 56 12.22 6.64 -4.65
C ASP A 56 12.78 7.57 -3.56
N ASP A 57 13.07 8.80 -3.92
CA ASP A 57 13.60 9.88 -3.09
C ASP A 57 12.56 10.93 -2.65
N LEU A 58 11.27 10.63 -2.81
CA LEU A 58 10.17 11.59 -2.61
C LEU A 58 10.23 12.32 -1.26
N PHE A 59 10.60 11.64 -0.18
CA PHE A 59 10.70 12.25 1.15
C PHE A 59 12.01 13.02 1.40
N GLU A 60 12.92 13.03 0.43
CA GLU A 60 14.12 13.87 0.43
C GLU A 60 13.84 15.27 -0.18
N TRP A 61 12.68 15.46 -0.83
CA TRP A 61 12.30 16.71 -1.44
C TRP A 61 11.91 17.75 -0.38
N PRO A 62 12.22 19.06 -0.61
CA PRO A 62 12.08 20.09 0.43
C PRO A 62 10.65 20.60 0.65
N GLU A 63 9.70 20.22 -0.20
CA GLU A 63 8.34 20.76 -0.20
C GLU A 63 7.58 20.40 1.09
N GLU A 64 6.97 21.43 1.71
CA GLU A 64 6.26 21.28 2.98
C GLU A 64 5.12 20.24 2.94
N PRO A 65 4.30 20.13 1.88
CA PRO A 65 3.28 19.09 1.80
C PRO A 65 3.83 17.66 1.93
N LEU A 66 5.06 17.43 1.43
CA LEU A 66 5.71 16.11 1.54
C LEU A 66 6.18 15.81 2.96
N ARG A 67 6.66 16.81 3.69
CA ARG A 67 7.02 16.65 5.11
C ARG A 67 5.80 16.34 5.97
N LEU A 68 4.68 17.03 5.71
CA LEU A 68 3.41 16.77 6.39
C LEU A 68 2.88 15.36 6.08
N LEU A 69 2.93 14.96 4.80
CA LEU A 69 2.54 13.62 4.37
C LEU A 69 3.41 12.54 5.01
N ALA A 70 4.74 12.69 4.99
CA ALA A 70 5.66 11.73 5.59
C ALA A 70 5.37 11.53 7.08
N ALA A 71 5.17 12.62 7.84
CA ALA A 71 4.82 12.56 9.25
C ALA A 71 3.48 11.84 9.49
N ALA A 72 2.48 12.07 8.64
CA ALA A 72 1.18 11.42 8.73
C ALA A 72 1.27 9.92 8.39
N ILE A 73 1.99 9.56 7.34
CA ILE A 73 2.21 8.16 6.94
C ILE A 73 2.94 7.41 8.05
N PHE A 74 4.02 7.97 8.60
CA PHE A 74 4.77 7.30 9.66
C PHE A 74 3.92 7.07 10.91
N ARG A 75 3.10 8.04 11.33
CA ARG A 75 2.14 7.82 12.42
C ARG A 75 1.18 6.68 12.13
N GLY A 76 0.61 6.64 10.91
CA GLY A 76 -0.29 5.57 10.50
C GLY A 76 0.40 4.20 10.47
N VAL A 77 1.63 4.13 9.98
CA VAL A 77 2.43 2.89 9.96
C VAL A 77 2.72 2.42 11.39
N TYR A 78 3.19 3.31 12.28
CA TYR A 78 3.42 2.96 13.69
C TYR A 78 2.15 2.41 14.35
N SER A 79 1.00 3.04 14.13
CA SER A 79 -0.29 2.59 14.67
C SER A 79 -0.65 1.17 14.21
N VAL A 80 -0.48 0.86 12.91
CA VAL A 80 -0.77 -0.48 12.38
C VAL A 80 0.25 -1.49 12.90
N VAL A 81 1.54 -1.16 12.86
CA VAL A 81 2.60 -2.08 13.31
C VAL A 81 2.44 -2.40 14.79
N GLU A 82 2.18 -1.41 15.65
CA GLU A 82 1.93 -1.60 17.08
C GLU A 82 0.72 -2.51 17.34
N SER A 83 -0.35 -2.38 16.54
CA SER A 83 -1.58 -3.17 16.73
C SER A 83 -1.42 -4.66 16.45
N VAL A 84 -0.37 -5.07 15.74
CA VAL A 84 -0.13 -6.47 15.32
C VAL A 84 1.20 -7.03 15.82
N ASN A 85 1.93 -6.27 16.65
CA ASN A 85 3.25 -6.62 17.14
C ASN A 85 3.25 -6.86 18.65
N GLU A 86 4.23 -7.62 19.12
CA GLU A 86 4.48 -7.79 20.55
C GLU A 86 5.23 -6.58 21.17
N PHE A 87 5.86 -5.76 20.33
CA PHE A 87 6.53 -4.54 20.77
C PHE A 87 5.52 -3.46 21.14
N THR A 88 5.72 -2.81 22.28
CA THR A 88 4.99 -1.60 22.66
C THR A 88 5.40 -0.42 21.76
N GLY A 89 4.56 0.62 21.68
CA GLY A 89 4.89 1.83 20.95
C GLY A 89 6.15 2.53 21.45
N ALA A 90 6.53 2.38 22.73
CA ALA A 90 7.80 2.86 23.25
C ALA A 90 8.99 2.09 22.67
N GLN A 91 8.93 0.77 22.68
CA GLN A 91 9.97 -0.09 22.09
C GLN A 91 10.08 0.10 20.57
N LEU A 92 8.95 0.25 19.87
CA LEU A 92 8.97 0.52 18.42
C LEU A 92 9.67 1.83 18.06
N ARG A 93 9.61 2.86 18.93
CA ARG A 93 10.31 4.13 18.71
C ARG A 93 11.83 4.06 18.93
N GLU A 94 12.35 3.01 19.54
CA GLU A 94 13.79 2.76 19.65
C GLU A 94 14.40 2.27 18.35
N PHE A 95 13.60 1.70 17.44
CA PHE A 95 14.07 1.29 16.13
C PHE A 95 14.29 2.51 15.22
N LYS A 96 15.38 2.47 14.45
CA LYS A 96 15.57 3.43 13.36
C LYS A 96 14.62 3.10 12.22
N LEU A 97 13.74 4.03 11.88
CA LEU A 97 12.88 3.90 10.73
C LEU A 97 13.62 4.38 9.49
N GLU A 98 13.71 3.52 8.48
CA GLU A 98 14.24 3.83 7.16
C GLU A 98 13.11 3.70 6.14
N ALA A 99 12.98 4.68 5.25
CA ALA A 99 11.92 4.72 4.26
C ALA A 99 12.44 5.15 2.89
N ARG A 100 11.85 4.57 1.85
CA ARG A 100 11.95 5.01 0.47
C ARG A 100 10.55 5.23 -0.06
N ALA A 101 10.32 6.35 -0.72
CA ALA A 101 8.99 6.76 -1.16
C ALA A 101 9.03 7.30 -2.58
N TRP A 102 7.99 7.01 -3.33
CA TRP A 102 7.75 7.59 -4.66
C TRP A 102 6.25 7.80 -4.86
N PHE A 103 5.91 8.67 -5.81
CA PHE A 103 4.54 8.79 -6.24
C PHE A 103 4.34 8.13 -7.61
N SER A 104 3.12 7.67 -7.87
CA SER A 104 2.70 7.14 -9.15
C SER A 104 1.41 7.81 -9.59
N ILE A 105 1.31 8.09 -10.90
CA ILE A 105 0.09 8.57 -11.55
C ILE A 105 -0.32 7.51 -12.56
N VAL A 106 -1.48 6.92 -12.35
CA VAL A 106 -2.07 5.91 -13.24
C VAL A 106 -3.20 6.57 -14.02
N LYS A 107 -3.07 6.59 -15.34
CA LYS A 107 -4.06 7.14 -16.27
C LYS A 107 -5.09 6.07 -16.66
N PRO A 108 -6.20 6.44 -17.29
CA PRO A 108 -7.12 5.47 -17.87
C PRO A 108 -6.39 4.43 -18.71
N ASP A 109 -6.78 3.16 -18.57
CA ASP A 109 -6.14 1.99 -19.18
C ASP A 109 -4.69 1.70 -18.74
N GLY A 110 -4.19 2.41 -17.72
CA GLY A 110 -2.95 2.11 -17.02
C GLY A 110 -3.14 1.12 -15.86
N CYS A 111 -2.02 0.54 -15.41
CA CYS A 111 -1.94 -0.30 -14.22
C CYS A 111 -0.53 -0.24 -13.62
N LEU A 112 -0.37 -0.56 -12.36
CA LEU A 112 0.95 -0.82 -11.78
C LEU A 112 1.14 -2.34 -11.68
N PRO A 113 2.23 -2.90 -12.20
CA PRO A 113 2.44 -4.34 -12.26
C PRO A 113 2.57 -4.96 -10.87
N ALA A 114 2.32 -6.25 -10.80
CA ALA A 114 2.48 -7.02 -9.56
C ALA A 114 3.94 -7.01 -9.10
N ILE A 115 4.14 -6.63 -7.84
CA ILE A 115 5.46 -6.49 -7.22
C ILE A 115 5.40 -6.89 -5.75
N SER A 116 6.55 -7.30 -5.19
CA SER A 116 6.78 -7.43 -3.75
C SER A 116 8.18 -6.91 -3.41
N TYR A 117 8.41 -6.59 -2.13
CA TYR A 117 9.67 -6.04 -1.66
C TYR A 117 10.24 -6.91 -0.54
N PRO A 118 10.86 -8.06 -0.86
CA PRO A 118 11.28 -9.07 0.12
C PRO A 118 12.33 -8.58 1.13
N ASN A 119 13.09 -7.53 0.79
CA ASN A 119 14.12 -6.95 1.67
C ASN A 119 13.59 -5.79 2.53
N THR A 120 12.27 -5.60 2.57
CA THR A 120 11.59 -4.53 3.28
C THR A 120 10.56 -5.12 4.24
N GLY A 121 10.38 -4.56 5.43
CA GLY A 121 9.41 -5.05 6.41
C GLY A 121 7.97 -4.70 6.03
N TRP A 122 7.73 -3.43 5.70
CA TRP A 122 6.39 -2.91 5.48
C TRP A 122 6.29 -2.11 4.19
N CYS A 123 5.13 -2.19 3.56
CA CYS A 123 4.70 -1.34 2.45
C CYS A 123 3.49 -0.52 2.90
N ALA A 124 3.50 0.76 2.56
CA ALA A 124 2.37 1.65 2.77
C ALA A 124 2.00 2.33 1.45
N ILE A 125 0.70 2.37 1.14
CA ILE A 125 0.18 3.04 -0.06
C ILE A 125 -0.87 4.06 0.36
N TYR A 126 -0.58 5.32 0.11
CA TYR A 126 -1.47 6.44 0.36
C TYR A 126 -2.16 6.88 -0.92
N CYS A 127 -3.46 7.09 -0.86
CA CYS A 127 -4.23 7.61 -1.98
C CYS A 127 -4.34 9.14 -1.89
N VAL A 128 -3.74 9.84 -2.86
CA VAL A 128 -3.81 11.31 -3.00
C VAL A 128 -5.06 11.70 -3.77
N ALA A 129 -5.31 11.05 -4.91
CA ALA A 129 -6.46 11.29 -5.74
C ALA A 129 -6.94 9.99 -6.39
N ALA A 130 -8.23 9.88 -6.60
CA ALA A 130 -8.86 8.78 -7.31
C ALA A 130 -9.97 9.33 -8.21
N PRO A 131 -10.31 8.64 -9.32
CA PRO A 131 -11.42 9.03 -10.18
C PRO A 131 -12.75 9.17 -9.41
N ALA A 132 -13.46 10.28 -9.65
CA ALA A 132 -14.75 10.55 -9.00
C ALA A 132 -15.84 9.58 -9.45
N ALA A 133 -15.80 9.12 -10.69
CA ALA A 133 -16.75 8.17 -11.23
C ALA A 133 -16.22 6.74 -11.02
N SER A 134 -16.93 5.94 -10.25
CA SER A 134 -16.67 4.51 -10.23
C SER A 134 -16.96 3.94 -11.63
N SER A 135 -16.00 3.23 -12.18
CA SER A 135 -16.27 2.31 -13.29
C SER A 135 -17.38 1.35 -12.87
N THR A 136 -18.21 0.91 -13.80
CA THR A 136 -19.15 -0.20 -13.55
C THR A 136 -18.45 -1.50 -13.18
N ARG A 137 -17.11 -1.54 -13.33
CA ARG A 137 -16.28 -2.67 -12.92
C ARG A 137 -15.76 -2.49 -11.51
N ALA A 138 -16.13 -3.40 -10.63
CA ALA A 138 -15.73 -3.41 -9.23
C ALA A 138 -14.21 -3.54 -9.03
N ASP A 139 -13.47 -4.00 -10.04
CA ASP A 139 -12.02 -4.25 -10.01
C ASP A 139 -11.17 -3.13 -10.64
N SER A 140 -11.79 -2.03 -11.11
CA SER A 140 -11.07 -0.92 -11.73
C SER A 140 -10.21 -0.15 -10.73
N GLY A 141 -8.89 -0.06 -10.96
CA GLY A 141 -7.95 0.72 -10.16
C GLY A 141 -7.83 0.30 -8.69
N VAL A 142 -8.20 -0.93 -8.36
CA VAL A 142 -8.07 -1.45 -6.99
C VAL A 142 -6.65 -1.92 -6.71
N LEU A 143 -6.22 -1.80 -5.46
CA LEU A 143 -5.06 -2.51 -4.95
C LEU A 143 -5.47 -3.98 -4.76
N ARG A 144 -4.82 -4.89 -5.47
CA ARG A 144 -4.91 -6.33 -5.24
C ARG A 144 -3.70 -6.81 -4.48
N LEU A 145 -3.96 -7.63 -3.47
CA LEU A 145 -2.95 -8.28 -2.64
C LEU A 145 -3.10 -9.78 -2.82
N TYR A 146 -2.03 -10.44 -3.19
CA TYR A 146 -2.06 -11.86 -3.52
C TYR A 146 -1.57 -12.70 -2.35
N GLU A 147 -2.27 -13.79 -2.09
CA GLU A 147 -1.85 -14.78 -1.10
C GLU A 147 -0.52 -15.42 -1.52
N SER A 148 0.49 -15.37 -0.65
CA SER A 148 1.82 -15.92 -0.93
C SER A 148 1.87 -17.46 -0.86
N ARG A 149 0.89 -18.08 -0.23
CA ARG A 149 0.76 -19.55 -0.08
C ARG A 149 0.10 -20.21 -1.29
N PHE A 150 0.25 -19.60 -2.46
CA PHE A 150 -0.33 -20.11 -3.69
C PHE A 150 0.29 -21.44 -4.09
N GLY A 151 -0.50 -22.50 -4.20
CA GLY A 151 0.00 -23.82 -4.60
C GLY A 151 -1.05 -24.90 -4.76
N THR A 152 -2.34 -24.58 -4.60
CA THR A 152 -3.37 -25.59 -4.85
C THR A 152 -3.76 -25.61 -6.32
N MET A 153 -3.29 -26.62 -7.04
CA MET A 153 -3.70 -26.89 -8.41
C MET A 153 -5.10 -27.52 -8.52
N PHE A 154 -5.76 -27.75 -7.35
CA PHE A 154 -7.07 -28.35 -7.28
C PHE A 154 -8.14 -27.31 -7.02
N HIS A 155 -9.19 -27.34 -7.83
CA HIS A 155 -10.38 -26.55 -7.61
C HIS A 155 -11.31 -27.28 -6.65
N ASP A 156 -11.33 -26.86 -5.39
CA ASP A 156 -12.29 -27.31 -4.38
C ASP A 156 -13.33 -26.21 -4.15
N PRO A 157 -14.63 -26.49 -4.38
CA PRO A 157 -15.69 -25.47 -4.18
C PRO A 157 -15.76 -24.93 -2.75
N THR A 158 -15.42 -25.76 -1.75
CA THR A 158 -15.46 -25.33 -0.34
C THR A 158 -14.33 -24.36 0.00
N LEU A 159 -13.14 -24.55 -0.59
CA LEU A 159 -12.04 -23.62 -0.45
C LEU A 159 -12.34 -22.29 -1.15
N SER A 160 -12.93 -22.33 -2.34
CA SER A 160 -13.30 -21.14 -3.11
C SER A 160 -14.36 -20.29 -2.41
N ALA A 161 -15.21 -20.90 -1.59
CA ALA A 161 -16.30 -20.26 -0.86
C ALA A 161 -15.91 -19.78 0.56
N MET A 162 -14.64 -19.92 0.97
CA MET A 162 -14.19 -19.46 2.28
C MET A 162 -14.42 -17.96 2.46
N ARG A 163 -14.76 -17.56 3.69
CA ARG A 163 -14.92 -16.17 4.11
C ARG A 163 -13.57 -15.60 4.54
N MET A 164 -13.45 -14.26 4.50
CA MET A 164 -12.31 -13.59 5.14
C MET A 164 -12.28 -13.93 6.64
N PRO A 165 -11.09 -14.15 7.25
CA PRO A 165 -9.74 -14.02 6.70
C PRO A 165 -9.18 -15.31 6.06
N TYR A 166 -9.98 -16.33 5.83
CA TYR A 166 -9.55 -17.66 5.33
C TYR A 166 -9.55 -17.77 3.81
N LYS A 167 -10.11 -16.77 3.12
CA LYS A 167 -10.31 -16.80 1.66
C LYS A 167 -8.96 -16.90 0.94
N PRO A 168 -8.77 -17.93 0.07
CA PRO A 168 -7.59 -18.03 -0.78
C PRO A 168 -7.63 -17.02 -1.93
N ASN A 169 -6.55 -16.92 -2.68
CA ASN A 169 -6.34 -16.13 -3.88
C ASN A 169 -5.92 -14.67 -3.60
N HIS A 170 -6.80 -13.70 -3.79
CA HIS A 170 -6.46 -12.29 -3.61
C HIS A 170 -7.51 -11.54 -2.79
N CYS A 171 -7.04 -10.51 -2.11
CA CYS A 171 -7.87 -9.49 -1.51
C CYS A 171 -7.78 -8.22 -2.34
N SER A 172 -8.88 -7.51 -2.50
CA SER A 172 -8.89 -6.22 -3.21
C SER A 172 -9.34 -5.11 -2.27
N TRP A 173 -8.61 -4.00 -2.32
CA TRP A 173 -8.96 -2.76 -1.63
C TRP A 173 -9.03 -1.61 -2.61
N ARG A 174 -10.09 -0.81 -2.52
CA ARG A 174 -10.25 0.38 -3.37
C ARG A 174 -9.58 1.57 -2.70
N PRO A 175 -8.57 2.17 -3.34
CA PRO A 175 -7.97 3.40 -2.84
C PRO A 175 -9.02 4.52 -2.77
N VAL A 176 -9.08 5.18 -1.61
CA VAL A 176 -9.93 6.35 -1.37
C VAL A 176 -9.01 7.50 -0.98
N PRO A 177 -9.17 8.70 -1.58
CA PRO A 177 -8.35 9.85 -1.22
C PRO A 177 -8.34 10.11 0.29
N GLY A 178 -7.15 10.29 0.86
CA GLY A 178 -6.94 10.47 2.29
C GLY A 178 -6.82 9.17 3.09
N GLN A 179 -6.82 8.00 2.46
CA GLN A 179 -6.60 6.72 3.12
C GLN A 179 -5.20 6.16 2.85
N LEU A 180 -4.63 5.56 3.88
CA LEU A 180 -3.36 4.85 3.88
C LEU A 180 -3.61 3.37 4.10
N ALA A 181 -3.20 2.52 3.15
CA ALA A 181 -3.11 1.07 3.34
C ALA A 181 -1.71 0.70 3.81
N VAL A 182 -1.60 -0.19 4.81
CA VAL A 182 -0.32 -0.66 5.38
C VAL A 182 -0.35 -2.18 5.47
N PHE A 183 0.69 -2.85 4.95
CA PHE A 183 0.78 -4.30 4.90
C PHE A 183 2.25 -4.76 4.82
N PRO A 184 2.55 -6.05 5.12
CA PRO A 184 3.91 -6.59 4.96
C PRO A 184 4.39 -6.48 3.51
N ALA A 185 5.59 -5.94 3.32
CA ALA A 185 6.13 -5.64 2.00
C ALA A 185 6.45 -6.87 1.14
N SER A 186 6.57 -8.05 1.76
CA SER A 186 6.70 -9.34 1.07
C SER A 186 5.43 -9.77 0.35
N LEU A 187 4.27 -9.19 0.67
CA LEU A 187 3.01 -9.50 0.03
C LEU A 187 2.99 -8.96 -1.40
N THR A 188 2.83 -9.84 -2.37
CA THR A 188 2.71 -9.44 -3.77
C THR A 188 1.45 -8.62 -3.98
N HIS A 189 1.59 -7.47 -4.62
CA HIS A 189 0.49 -6.54 -4.83
C HIS A 189 0.61 -5.81 -6.17
N GLU A 190 -0.51 -5.35 -6.69
CA GLU A 190 -0.61 -4.58 -7.94
C GLU A 190 -1.69 -3.50 -7.82
N ILE A 191 -1.65 -2.50 -8.69
CA ILE A 191 -2.84 -1.69 -8.99
C ILE A 191 -3.44 -2.23 -10.29
N ALA A 192 -4.63 -2.77 -10.16
CA ALA A 192 -5.37 -3.31 -11.30
C ALA A 192 -5.69 -2.23 -12.33
N LEU A 193 -5.92 -2.66 -13.56
CA LEU A 193 -6.18 -1.79 -14.71
C LEU A 193 -7.27 -0.74 -14.40
N LEU A 194 -6.94 0.54 -14.57
CA LEU A 194 -7.85 1.65 -14.32
C LEU A 194 -8.80 1.83 -15.51
N ARG A 195 -10.07 1.50 -15.31
CA ARG A 195 -11.14 1.57 -16.34
C ARG A 195 -12.03 2.80 -16.21
N SER A 196 -11.72 3.69 -15.28
CA SER A 196 -12.46 4.92 -15.03
C SER A 196 -11.82 6.09 -15.77
N ALA A 197 -12.62 7.08 -16.15
CA ALA A 197 -12.09 8.37 -16.56
C ALA A 197 -11.45 9.09 -15.37
N GLY A 198 -10.33 9.77 -15.60
CA GLY A 198 -9.53 10.43 -14.57
C GLY A 198 -8.32 9.62 -14.13
N GLU A 199 -7.53 10.19 -13.26
CA GLU A 199 -6.24 9.64 -12.83
C GLU A 199 -6.31 9.12 -11.40
N LEU A 200 -5.56 8.07 -11.11
CA LEU A 200 -5.31 7.59 -9.76
C LEU A 200 -3.91 8.00 -9.35
N MET A 201 -3.79 8.82 -8.28
CA MET A 201 -2.51 9.28 -7.75
C MET A 201 -2.23 8.62 -6.40
N LEU A 202 -1.11 7.92 -6.33
CA LEU A 202 -0.71 7.16 -5.15
C LEU A 202 0.70 7.57 -4.70
N VAL A 203 0.94 7.48 -3.40
CA VAL A 203 2.29 7.50 -2.82
C VAL A 203 2.57 6.14 -2.21
N THR A 204 3.60 5.47 -2.71
CA THR A 204 4.06 4.18 -2.18
C THR A 204 5.30 4.40 -1.34
N VAL A 205 5.33 3.78 -0.17
CA VAL A 205 6.45 3.89 0.79
C VAL A 205 6.87 2.49 1.21
N ARG A 206 8.15 2.18 1.04
CA ARG A 206 8.79 1.00 1.62
C ARG A 206 9.43 1.39 2.94
N ILE A 207 9.18 0.60 3.98
CA ILE A 207 9.56 0.95 5.34
C ILE A 207 10.24 -0.24 6.01
N ARG A 208 11.35 0.07 6.69
CA ARG A 208 12.11 -0.88 7.48
C ARG A 208 12.37 -0.31 8.87
N PHE A 209 12.15 -1.14 9.89
CA PHE A 209 12.56 -0.87 11.26
C PHE A 209 13.89 -1.59 11.51
N ALA A 210 14.95 -0.84 11.76
CA ALA A 210 16.28 -1.37 12.03
C ALA A 210 16.55 -1.30 13.54
N ALA A 211 16.92 -2.42 14.14
CA ALA A 211 17.27 -2.46 15.56
C ALA A 211 18.52 -1.62 15.86
N PRO A 212 18.62 -1.01 17.05
CA PRO A 212 19.82 -0.31 17.47
C PRO A 212 21.04 -1.23 17.38
N GLY A 213 22.11 -0.75 16.70
CA GLY A 213 23.34 -1.52 16.51
C GLY A 213 23.32 -2.60 15.42
N GLN A 214 22.24 -2.80 14.73
CA GLN A 214 22.17 -3.72 13.60
C GLN A 214 22.96 -3.16 12.41
N GLN A 215 24.18 -3.68 12.23
CA GLN A 215 25.03 -3.39 11.06
C GLN A 215 24.79 -4.43 9.98
N GLY A 216 24.90 -4.02 8.71
CA GLY A 216 24.95 -4.96 7.58
C GLY A 216 23.62 -5.35 6.95
N ILE A 217 22.57 -4.54 7.09
CA ILE A 217 21.37 -4.75 6.30
C ILE A 217 21.67 -4.30 4.86
N PRO A 218 21.37 -5.13 3.84
CA PRO A 218 21.59 -4.75 2.45
C PRO A 218 20.93 -3.41 2.14
N ARG A 219 21.65 -2.52 1.45
CA ARG A 219 21.03 -1.30 0.90
C ARG A 219 19.99 -1.74 -0.11
N TRP A 220 18.96 -0.91 -0.26
CA TRP A 220 17.82 -1.11 -1.19
C TRP A 220 18.27 -1.44 -2.60
#